data_87218e471d9cfc90f2879ddc43aef063
#
_entry.id   87218e471d9cfc90f2879ddc43aef063
#
_cell.length_a   1.000
_cell.length_b   1.000
_cell.length_c   1.000
_cell.angle_alpha   90.00
_cell.angle_beta   90.00
_cell.angle_gamma   90.00
#
_symmetry.space_group_name_H-M   'P 1'
#
loop_
_entity.id
_entity.type
_entity.pdbx_description
1 polymer ?
#
loop_
_entity_poly.entity_id
_entity_poly.type
_entity_poly.pdbx_seq_one_letter_code
_entity_poly.pdbx_strand_id
1 'polypeptide(L)'
;MGIIFDKPLIGVVMCQKDLGGHLTQTVQNKYIDAIVLAGGVPLALPHSLMNAPHLLENAMAVLDGLLLTGSPSNIEPWHYGEPGEEPHADPGRDHLAFQLITWATSHKMPIFGICRGMQELVVANGGALWREVSGQPPFQRHHEDETLPLDQQYAPAHQVTIEPDGVLATLLDSDRSLRVNSLHHQGVREPGPQLRVEARAPDGLIEAVSLRHHPFALAVQWHPEWQPESTAGSQALFSGFIQAAIRYHRGKADE
;
A
#
# COMPACT_ATOMS: atom_id res chain seq x y z
N MET A 1 35.79 -3.03 -3.38
CA MET A 1 35.24 -1.97 -2.50
C MET A 1 33.80 -1.81 -2.88
N GLY A 2 32.86 -2.50 -2.17
CA GLY A 2 31.44 -2.42 -2.45
C GLY A 2 30.94 -1.03 -2.07
N ILE A 3 30.11 -0.42 -2.92
CA ILE A 3 29.42 0.83 -2.59
C ILE A 3 28.41 0.44 -1.50
N ILE A 4 28.67 0.82 -0.26
CA ILE A 4 27.71 0.68 0.83
C ILE A 4 26.71 1.82 0.64
N PHE A 5 25.54 1.52 0.12
CA PHE A 5 24.42 2.47 0.12
C PHE A 5 23.97 2.64 1.56
N ASP A 6 24.14 3.83 2.12
CA ASP A 6 23.77 4.16 3.50
C ASP A 6 22.24 4.35 3.66
N LYS A 7 21.48 4.33 2.55
CA LYS A 7 20.04 4.57 2.48
C LYS A 7 19.32 3.36 1.87
N PRO A 8 18.16 2.97 2.42
CA PRO A 8 17.41 1.81 1.92
C PRO A 8 16.84 2.06 0.52
N LEU A 9 16.90 1.04 -0.33
CA LEU A 9 16.29 1.04 -1.66
C LEU A 9 14.85 0.54 -1.56
N ILE A 10 13.89 1.37 -1.98
CA ILE A 10 12.47 1.08 -1.87
C ILE A 10 11.88 0.83 -3.26
N GLY A 11 11.45 -0.40 -3.51
CA GLY A 11 10.71 -0.74 -4.72
C GLY A 11 9.32 -0.12 -4.70
N VAL A 12 8.95 0.58 -5.77
CA VAL A 12 7.67 1.30 -5.90
C VAL A 12 6.89 0.73 -7.06
N VAL A 13 5.72 0.15 -6.79
CA VAL A 13 4.86 -0.45 -7.81
C VAL A 13 4.25 0.65 -8.70
N MET A 14 4.37 0.47 -10.02
CA MET A 14 3.84 1.40 -11.03
C MET A 14 2.36 1.11 -11.35
N CYS A 15 1.68 2.09 -11.93
CA CYS A 15 0.34 1.96 -12.53
C CYS A 15 0.44 2.10 -14.04
N GLN A 16 -0.43 1.43 -14.78
CA GLN A 16 -0.53 1.61 -16.23
C GLN A 16 -1.56 2.69 -16.55
N LYS A 17 -1.22 3.58 -17.49
CA LYS A 17 -2.10 4.63 -18.02
C LYS A 17 -1.92 4.77 -19.51
N ASP A 18 -2.97 5.18 -20.21
CA ASP A 18 -2.86 5.69 -21.57
C ASP A 18 -2.47 7.18 -21.53
N LEU A 19 -1.36 7.52 -22.14
CA LEU A 19 -0.89 8.89 -22.29
C LEU A 19 -0.71 9.17 -23.78
N GLY A 20 -1.71 9.78 -24.39
CA GLY A 20 -1.69 10.15 -25.82
C GLY A 20 -1.66 8.94 -26.76
N GLY A 21 -2.36 7.86 -26.44
CA GLY A 21 -2.41 6.62 -27.22
C GLY A 21 -1.25 5.66 -26.95
N HIS A 22 -0.38 5.97 -26.00
CA HIS A 22 0.72 5.10 -25.57
C HIS A 22 0.43 4.53 -24.18
N LEU A 23 0.41 3.19 -24.06
CA LEU A 23 0.39 2.53 -22.75
C LEU A 23 1.70 2.86 -22.01
N THR A 24 1.56 3.55 -20.91
CA THR A 24 2.70 4.09 -20.15
C THR A 24 2.58 3.66 -18.69
N GLN A 25 3.68 3.25 -18.09
CA GLN A 25 3.73 2.95 -16.66
C GLN A 25 4.22 4.18 -15.90
N THR A 26 3.51 4.53 -14.82
CA THR A 26 3.73 5.77 -14.07
C THR A 26 3.70 5.54 -12.57
N VAL A 27 4.39 6.41 -11.83
CA VAL A 27 4.23 6.60 -10.39
C VAL A 27 3.91 8.07 -10.13
N GLN A 28 2.91 8.36 -9.31
CA GLN A 28 2.59 9.74 -8.95
C GLN A 28 3.69 10.28 -8.01
N ASN A 29 4.08 11.55 -8.22
CA ASN A 29 5.16 12.20 -7.46
C ASN A 29 4.98 12.10 -5.95
N LYS A 30 3.76 12.24 -5.43
CA LYS A 30 3.47 12.17 -3.99
C LYS A 30 4.02 10.92 -3.29
N TYR A 31 4.05 9.76 -3.97
CA TYR A 31 4.64 8.52 -3.42
C TYR A 31 6.16 8.58 -3.41
N ILE A 32 6.75 9.10 -4.50
CA ILE A 32 8.19 9.28 -4.64
C ILE A 32 8.70 10.26 -3.59
N ASP A 33 8.03 11.41 -3.48
CA ASP A 33 8.39 12.50 -2.58
C ASP A 33 8.30 12.04 -1.11
N ALA A 34 7.25 11.27 -0.76
CA ALA A 34 7.09 10.73 0.60
C ALA A 34 8.23 9.79 1.02
N ILE A 35 8.71 8.94 0.09
CA ILE A 35 9.87 8.06 0.34
C ILE A 35 11.14 8.90 0.52
N VAL A 36 11.38 9.86 -0.38
CA VAL A 36 12.57 10.72 -0.33
C VAL A 36 12.60 11.54 0.95
N LEU A 37 11.49 12.14 1.33
CA LEU A 37 11.34 12.90 2.59
C LEU A 37 11.62 12.04 3.82
N ALA A 38 11.21 10.78 3.81
CA ALA A 38 11.49 9.84 4.89
C ALA A 38 12.93 9.28 4.87
N GLY A 39 13.71 9.58 3.83
CA GLY A 39 15.13 9.21 3.71
C GLY A 39 15.40 7.89 2.98
N GLY A 40 14.45 7.36 2.21
CA GLY A 40 14.62 6.21 1.32
C GLY A 40 14.97 6.61 -0.12
N VAL A 41 15.43 5.66 -0.93
CA VAL A 41 15.71 5.81 -2.36
C VAL A 41 14.64 5.05 -3.15
N PRO A 42 13.70 5.72 -3.84
CA PRO A 42 12.64 5.05 -4.59
C PRO A 42 13.16 4.50 -5.93
N LEU A 43 12.81 3.25 -6.21
CA LEU A 43 13.07 2.56 -7.49
C LEU A 43 11.75 2.04 -8.07
N ALA A 44 11.36 2.51 -9.25
CA ALA A 44 10.13 2.10 -9.91
C ALA A 44 10.23 0.65 -10.43
N LEU A 45 9.21 -0.17 -10.19
CA LEU A 45 9.12 -1.56 -10.62
C LEU A 45 8.14 -1.69 -11.78
N PRO A 46 8.64 -1.95 -13.02
CA PRO A 46 7.78 -2.06 -14.19
C PRO A 46 7.08 -3.42 -14.27
N HIS A 47 5.86 -3.44 -14.83
CA HIS A 47 5.03 -4.64 -14.99
C HIS A 47 5.73 -5.75 -15.78
N SER A 48 6.62 -5.41 -16.70
CA SER A 48 7.35 -6.41 -17.52
C SER A 48 8.13 -7.43 -16.69
N LEU A 49 8.50 -7.10 -15.45
CA LEU A 49 9.19 -8.01 -14.54
C LEU A 49 8.36 -9.27 -14.23
N MET A 50 7.03 -9.20 -14.27
CA MET A 50 6.16 -10.36 -14.01
C MET A 50 6.38 -11.51 -14.99
N ASN A 51 6.85 -11.22 -16.20
CA ASN A 51 7.09 -12.22 -17.26
C ASN A 51 8.53 -12.75 -17.26
N ALA A 52 9.36 -12.32 -16.33
CA ALA A 52 10.77 -12.66 -16.23
C ALA A 52 11.17 -12.94 -14.77
N PRO A 53 10.79 -14.10 -14.20
CA PRO A 53 10.96 -14.40 -12.77
C PRO A 53 12.40 -14.19 -12.28
N HIS A 54 13.41 -14.59 -13.07
CA HIS A 54 14.83 -14.40 -12.72
C HIS A 54 15.25 -12.93 -12.65
N LEU A 55 14.64 -12.04 -13.47
CA LEU A 55 14.87 -10.60 -13.39
C LEU A 55 14.14 -9.98 -12.21
N LEU A 56 12.94 -10.49 -11.92
CA LEU A 56 12.19 -10.09 -10.74
C LEU A 56 12.95 -10.43 -9.45
N GLU A 57 13.48 -11.64 -9.33
CA GLU A 57 14.32 -12.05 -8.19
C GLU A 57 15.55 -11.15 -8.04
N ASN A 58 16.24 -10.85 -9.14
CA ASN A 58 17.40 -9.96 -9.11
C ASN A 58 17.03 -8.53 -8.67
N ALA A 59 15.88 -8.02 -9.14
CA ALA A 59 15.39 -6.72 -8.73
C ALA A 59 15.03 -6.71 -7.24
N MET A 60 14.32 -7.75 -6.76
CA MET A 60 13.91 -7.85 -5.36
C MET A 60 15.09 -8.03 -4.40
N ALA A 61 16.13 -8.76 -4.83
CA ALA A 61 17.32 -9.00 -3.99
C ALA A 61 18.07 -7.72 -3.60
N VAL A 62 18.03 -6.68 -4.42
CA VAL A 62 18.70 -5.41 -4.13
C VAL A 62 17.85 -4.44 -3.33
N LEU A 63 16.52 -4.68 -3.23
CA LEU A 63 15.60 -3.82 -2.51
C LEU A 63 15.60 -4.11 -1.01
N ASP A 64 15.30 -3.08 -0.23
CA ASP A 64 15.23 -3.13 1.24
C ASP A 64 13.79 -2.94 1.76
N GLY A 65 12.88 -2.57 0.90
CA GLY A 65 11.47 -2.42 1.20
C GLY A 65 10.61 -2.31 -0.05
N LEU A 66 9.32 -2.60 0.08
CA LEU A 66 8.33 -2.56 -0.99
C LEU A 66 7.21 -1.58 -0.64
N LEU A 67 6.99 -0.57 -1.48
CA LEU A 67 5.82 0.30 -1.45
C LEU A 67 4.81 -0.12 -2.52
N LEU A 68 3.64 -0.57 -2.08
CA LEU A 68 2.46 -0.79 -2.91
C LEU A 68 1.66 0.51 -2.94
N THR A 69 1.70 1.22 -4.05
CA THR A 69 1.04 2.52 -4.21
C THR A 69 -0.48 2.40 -4.32
N GLY A 70 -1.21 3.47 -4.06
CA GLY A 70 -2.59 3.61 -4.55
C GLY A 70 -2.64 3.71 -6.08
N SER A 71 -3.82 3.48 -6.63
CA SER A 71 -4.12 3.59 -8.05
C SER A 71 -5.61 3.85 -8.25
N PRO A 72 -6.01 4.56 -9.33
CA PRO A 72 -7.41 4.64 -9.72
C PRO A 72 -7.95 3.33 -10.30
N SER A 73 -7.08 2.35 -10.63
CA SER A 73 -7.54 1.04 -11.09
C SER A 73 -8.00 0.16 -9.93
N ASN A 74 -8.90 -0.76 -10.22
CA ASN A 74 -9.42 -1.77 -9.29
C ASN A 74 -8.72 -3.12 -9.49
N ILE A 75 -8.78 -4.00 -8.48
CA ILE A 75 -8.33 -5.38 -8.58
C ILE A 75 -9.40 -6.20 -9.30
N GLU A 76 -8.99 -7.08 -10.21
CA GLU A 76 -9.90 -7.99 -10.91
C GLU A 76 -10.64 -8.91 -9.92
N PRO A 77 -11.98 -9.07 -10.03
CA PRO A 77 -12.80 -9.76 -9.03
C PRO A 77 -12.47 -11.24 -8.86
N TRP A 78 -12.00 -11.91 -9.89
CA TRP A 78 -11.63 -13.33 -9.82
C TRP A 78 -10.47 -13.62 -8.86
N HIS A 79 -9.59 -12.64 -8.58
CA HIS A 79 -8.51 -12.77 -7.60
C HIS A 79 -9.00 -12.96 -6.16
N TYR A 80 -10.22 -12.49 -5.85
CA TYR A 80 -10.84 -12.62 -4.53
C TYR A 80 -12.17 -13.37 -4.54
N GLY A 81 -12.36 -14.23 -5.58
CA GLY A 81 -13.48 -15.17 -5.66
C GLY A 81 -14.82 -14.58 -6.08
N GLU A 82 -14.82 -13.37 -6.65
CA GLU A 82 -16.04 -12.75 -7.18
C GLU A 82 -16.14 -12.94 -8.70
N PRO A 83 -17.34 -13.13 -9.24
CA PRO A 83 -17.56 -13.26 -10.69
C PRO A 83 -17.58 -11.89 -11.39
N GLY A 84 -17.44 -11.92 -12.71
CA GLY A 84 -17.59 -10.78 -13.61
C GLY A 84 -16.28 -10.09 -13.96
N GLU A 85 -16.40 -9.03 -14.77
CA GLU A 85 -15.28 -8.23 -15.23
C GLU A 85 -15.15 -6.93 -14.42
N GLU A 86 -13.96 -6.35 -14.44
CA GLU A 86 -13.66 -5.05 -13.85
C GLU A 86 -13.18 -4.10 -14.95
N PRO A 87 -14.01 -3.14 -15.39
CA PRO A 87 -13.66 -2.24 -16.50
C PRO A 87 -12.45 -1.35 -16.24
N HIS A 88 -12.17 -1.10 -14.96
CA HIS A 88 -11.05 -0.26 -14.53
C HIS A 88 -9.89 -1.08 -13.96
N ALA A 89 -9.76 -2.35 -14.37
CA ALA A 89 -8.66 -3.20 -13.92
C ALA A 89 -7.30 -2.78 -14.49
N ASP A 90 -6.24 -3.14 -13.77
CA ASP A 90 -4.85 -3.15 -14.25
C ASP A 90 -4.27 -4.55 -14.03
N PRO A 91 -4.54 -5.51 -14.95
CA PRO A 91 -4.12 -6.90 -14.78
C PRO A 91 -2.61 -7.08 -14.68
N GLY A 92 -1.84 -6.21 -15.38
CA GLY A 92 -0.39 -6.25 -15.31
C GLY A 92 0.12 -5.90 -13.92
N ARG A 93 -0.52 -4.93 -13.29
CA ARG A 93 -0.22 -4.55 -11.91
C ARG A 93 -0.65 -5.62 -10.92
N ASP A 94 -1.84 -6.21 -11.07
CA ASP A 94 -2.32 -7.29 -10.20
C ASP A 94 -1.32 -8.45 -10.19
N HIS A 95 -0.90 -8.91 -11.37
CA HIS A 95 0.07 -9.99 -11.51
C HIS A 95 1.42 -9.68 -10.87
N LEU A 96 1.97 -8.50 -11.13
CA LEU A 96 3.24 -8.08 -10.54
C LEU A 96 3.13 -7.93 -9.02
N ALA A 97 2.11 -7.21 -8.54
CA ALA A 97 1.96 -6.93 -7.11
C ALA A 97 1.87 -8.21 -6.28
N PHE A 98 1.11 -9.22 -6.73
CA PHE A 98 1.00 -10.50 -6.01
C PHE A 98 2.31 -11.28 -5.97
N GLN A 99 3.11 -11.26 -7.04
CA GLN A 99 4.45 -11.87 -7.03
C GLN A 99 5.39 -11.13 -6.07
N LEU A 100 5.39 -9.79 -6.09
CA LEU A 100 6.18 -8.97 -5.20
C LEU A 100 5.82 -9.19 -3.72
N ILE A 101 4.52 -9.22 -3.40
CA ILE A 101 4.04 -9.48 -2.03
C ILE A 101 4.48 -10.87 -1.56
N THR A 102 4.32 -11.88 -2.40
CA THR A 102 4.74 -13.25 -2.09
C THR A 102 6.23 -13.32 -1.79
N TRP A 103 7.04 -12.70 -2.63
CA TRP A 103 8.50 -12.66 -2.45
C TRP A 103 8.88 -11.89 -1.17
N ALA A 104 8.36 -10.67 -1.01
CA ALA A 104 8.65 -9.82 0.14
C ALA A 104 8.24 -10.47 1.48
N THR A 105 7.08 -11.13 1.51
CA THR A 105 6.60 -11.87 2.69
C THR A 105 7.54 -13.02 3.05
N SER A 106 7.96 -13.84 2.06
CA SER A 106 8.83 -14.99 2.29
C SER A 106 10.23 -14.60 2.75
N HIS A 107 10.73 -13.43 2.31
CA HIS A 107 12.05 -12.89 2.69
C HIS A 107 11.98 -11.89 3.85
N LYS A 108 10.80 -11.71 4.47
CA LYS A 108 10.58 -10.75 5.56
C LYS A 108 10.98 -9.31 5.23
N MET A 109 10.95 -8.97 3.95
CA MET A 109 11.20 -7.61 3.46
C MET A 109 10.05 -6.69 3.88
N PRO A 110 10.31 -5.51 4.45
CA PRO A 110 9.28 -4.55 4.82
C PRO A 110 8.34 -4.18 3.67
N ILE A 111 7.03 -4.20 3.95
CA ILE A 111 5.97 -3.85 3.00
C ILE A 111 5.15 -2.69 3.57
N PHE A 112 4.93 -1.66 2.77
CA PHE A 112 3.95 -0.62 3.05
C PHE A 112 2.93 -0.52 1.91
N GLY A 113 1.64 -0.72 2.21
CA GLY A 113 0.55 -0.66 1.23
C GLY A 113 -0.33 0.58 1.45
N ILE A 114 -0.69 1.28 0.37
CA ILE A 114 -1.54 2.48 0.41
C ILE A 114 -2.72 2.30 -0.53
N CYS A 115 -3.94 2.45 -0.02
CA CYS A 115 -5.21 2.36 -0.75
C CYS A 115 -5.30 1.04 -1.55
N ARG A 116 -5.15 1.05 -2.87
CA ARG A 116 -5.09 -0.16 -3.69
C ARG A 116 -3.99 -1.13 -3.21
N GLY A 117 -2.85 -0.62 -2.74
CA GLY A 117 -1.78 -1.44 -2.17
C GLY A 117 -2.19 -2.21 -0.91
N MET A 118 -3.10 -1.67 -0.10
CA MET A 118 -3.72 -2.41 1.00
C MET A 118 -4.61 -3.53 0.47
N GLN A 119 -5.43 -3.25 -0.54
CA GLN A 119 -6.30 -4.24 -1.15
C GLN A 119 -5.49 -5.38 -1.79
N GLU A 120 -4.37 -5.06 -2.45
CA GLU A 120 -3.42 -6.04 -3.00
C GLU A 120 -2.85 -6.95 -1.89
N LEU A 121 -2.44 -6.38 -0.76
CA LEU A 121 -1.94 -7.15 0.39
C LEU A 121 -3.02 -8.06 0.96
N VAL A 122 -4.27 -7.58 1.05
CA VAL A 122 -5.42 -8.36 1.54
C VAL A 122 -5.70 -9.55 0.62
N VAL A 123 -5.82 -9.33 -0.68
CA VAL A 123 -6.12 -10.37 -1.66
C VAL A 123 -4.99 -11.40 -1.73
N ALA A 124 -3.74 -10.97 -1.74
CA ALA A 124 -2.57 -11.85 -1.72
C ALA A 124 -2.52 -12.78 -0.50
N ASN A 125 -3.19 -12.41 0.60
CA ASN A 125 -3.28 -13.20 1.84
C ASN A 125 -4.63 -13.92 2.01
N GLY A 126 -5.37 -14.12 0.91
CA GLY A 126 -6.62 -14.88 0.88
C GLY A 126 -7.83 -14.12 1.42
N GLY A 127 -7.74 -12.80 1.49
CA GLY A 127 -8.87 -11.93 1.83
C GLY A 127 -9.74 -11.61 0.63
N ALA A 128 -10.85 -10.90 0.88
CA ALA A 128 -11.82 -10.52 -0.14
C ALA A 128 -12.23 -9.05 -0.02
N LEU A 129 -12.68 -8.49 -1.14
CA LEU A 129 -13.04 -7.08 -1.26
C LEU A 129 -14.54 -6.91 -1.53
N TRP A 130 -15.08 -5.79 -1.09
CA TRP A 130 -16.28 -5.19 -1.68
C TRP A 130 -15.87 -4.51 -2.98
N ARG A 131 -16.56 -4.79 -4.08
CA ARG A 131 -16.32 -4.13 -5.38
C ARG A 131 -16.69 -2.65 -5.36
N GLU A 132 -17.73 -2.33 -4.61
CA GLU A 132 -18.19 -0.97 -4.36
C GLU A 132 -18.67 -0.90 -2.91
N VAL A 133 -18.04 -0.05 -2.10
CA VAL A 133 -18.40 0.16 -0.70
C VAL A 133 -19.65 1.03 -0.59
N SER A 134 -19.71 2.07 -1.43
CA SER A 134 -20.85 2.99 -1.44
C SER A 134 -22.14 2.29 -1.80
N GLY A 135 -23.19 2.51 -1.01
CA GLY A 135 -24.49 1.84 -1.20
C GLY A 135 -24.59 0.43 -0.62
N GLN A 136 -23.56 -0.08 0.05
CA GLN A 136 -23.58 -1.32 0.82
C GLN A 136 -23.79 -1.00 2.32
N PRO A 137 -25.02 -1.08 2.85
CA PRO A 137 -25.22 -0.82 4.28
C PRO A 137 -24.40 -1.77 5.16
N PRO A 138 -23.79 -1.29 6.25
CA PRO A 138 -23.97 0.04 6.86
C PRO A 138 -23.01 1.14 6.36
N PHE A 139 -22.21 0.88 5.32
CA PHE A 139 -21.10 1.75 4.93
C PHE A 139 -21.59 3.09 4.37
N GLN A 140 -20.84 4.13 4.70
CA GLN A 140 -20.98 5.47 4.16
C GLN A 140 -20.25 5.61 2.82
N ARG A 141 -20.26 6.80 2.25
CA ARG A 141 -19.47 7.12 1.07
C ARG A 141 -17.99 7.22 1.45
N HIS A 142 -17.13 6.43 0.79
CA HIS A 142 -15.69 6.41 0.99
C HIS A 142 -14.89 6.94 -0.21
N HIS A 143 -15.55 7.31 -1.30
CA HIS A 143 -14.89 7.94 -2.45
C HIS A 143 -15.04 9.46 -2.41
N GLU A 144 -14.12 10.14 -3.05
CA GLU A 144 -14.07 11.59 -3.20
C GLU A 144 -15.21 12.14 -4.06
N ASP A 145 -15.35 13.45 -4.04
CA ASP A 145 -16.13 14.20 -5.03
C ASP A 145 -15.17 14.74 -6.09
N GLU A 146 -15.12 14.07 -7.23
CA GLU A 146 -14.23 14.41 -8.35
C GLU A 146 -14.48 15.80 -8.93
N THR A 147 -15.61 16.44 -8.61
CA THR A 147 -15.92 17.81 -9.06
C THR A 147 -15.18 18.88 -8.23
N LEU A 148 -14.64 18.48 -7.08
CA LEU A 148 -13.90 19.39 -6.20
C LEU A 148 -12.43 19.53 -6.62
N PRO A 149 -11.77 20.65 -6.27
CA PRO A 149 -10.31 20.76 -6.39
C PRO A 149 -9.57 19.65 -5.63
N LEU A 150 -8.42 19.25 -6.13
CA LEU A 150 -7.65 18.10 -5.63
C LEU A 150 -7.38 18.18 -4.12
N ASP A 151 -7.02 19.35 -3.59
CA ASP A 151 -6.79 19.56 -2.15
C ASP A 151 -8.03 19.27 -1.30
N GLN A 152 -9.22 19.53 -1.85
CA GLN A 152 -10.48 19.24 -1.17
C GLN A 152 -10.85 17.76 -1.27
N GLN A 153 -10.50 17.07 -2.36
CA GLN A 153 -10.68 15.63 -2.50
C GLN A 153 -9.86 14.88 -1.44
N TYR A 154 -8.63 15.35 -1.17
CA TYR A 154 -7.74 14.77 -0.16
C TYR A 154 -7.91 15.33 1.25
N ALA A 155 -8.90 16.19 1.48
CA ALA A 155 -9.19 16.70 2.82
C ALA A 155 -9.59 15.56 3.78
N PRO A 156 -9.32 15.69 5.10
CA PRO A 156 -9.72 14.71 6.08
C PRO A 156 -11.24 14.43 6.06
N ALA A 157 -11.64 13.19 5.79
CA ALA A 157 -13.03 12.78 5.62
C ALA A 157 -13.66 12.24 6.91
N HIS A 158 -12.99 11.30 7.58
CA HIS A 158 -13.50 10.65 8.80
C HIS A 158 -12.37 10.33 9.79
N GLN A 159 -12.76 9.84 10.97
CA GLN A 159 -11.84 9.38 12.00
C GLN A 159 -11.82 7.85 11.99
N VAL A 160 -10.64 7.24 11.96
CA VAL A 160 -10.50 5.80 12.17
C VAL A 160 -10.21 5.51 13.64
N THR A 161 -10.76 4.40 14.16
CA THR A 161 -10.41 3.85 15.46
C THR A 161 -9.28 2.84 15.28
N ILE A 162 -8.21 3.00 16.07
CA ILE A 162 -7.01 2.18 16.02
C ILE A 162 -7.13 1.02 16.99
N GLU A 163 -6.91 -0.21 16.51
CA GLU A 163 -6.89 -1.41 17.33
C GLU A 163 -5.64 -1.41 18.24
N PRO A 164 -5.77 -1.73 19.53
CA PRO A 164 -4.65 -1.73 20.47
C PRO A 164 -3.62 -2.81 20.14
N ASP A 165 -2.39 -2.63 20.60
CA ASP A 165 -1.30 -3.62 20.53
C ASP A 165 -0.89 -4.06 19.10
N GLY A 166 -1.18 -3.22 18.10
CA GLY A 166 -0.82 -3.43 16.70
C GLY A 166 0.40 -2.63 16.27
N VAL A 167 0.79 -2.86 15.01
CA VAL A 167 1.89 -2.11 14.38
C VAL A 167 1.52 -0.63 14.29
N LEU A 168 0.29 -0.33 13.86
CA LEU A 168 -0.20 1.03 13.73
C LEU A 168 -0.24 1.76 15.07
N ALA A 169 -0.77 1.11 16.12
CA ALA A 169 -0.80 1.68 17.47
C ALA A 169 0.59 1.99 18.01
N THR A 170 1.56 1.11 17.71
CA THR A 170 2.96 1.31 18.11
C THR A 170 3.59 2.52 17.40
N LEU A 171 3.31 2.70 16.11
CA LEU A 171 3.83 3.83 15.33
C LEU A 171 3.26 5.18 15.75
N LEU A 172 2.02 5.19 16.25
CA LEU A 172 1.28 6.39 16.65
C LEU A 172 1.32 6.62 18.19
N ASP A 173 2.33 6.09 18.88
CA ASP A 173 2.51 6.25 20.34
C ASP A 173 1.24 5.91 21.15
N SER A 174 0.49 4.89 20.69
CA SER A 174 -0.76 4.41 21.28
C SER A 174 -1.94 5.39 21.19
N ASP A 175 -1.91 6.34 20.27
CA ASP A 175 -3.11 7.08 19.90
C ASP A 175 -4.24 6.12 19.51
N ARG A 176 -5.45 6.41 19.98
CA ARG A 176 -6.63 5.56 19.77
C ARG A 176 -7.41 5.87 18.49
N SER A 177 -7.08 6.96 17.85
CA SER A 177 -7.77 7.40 16.65
C SER A 177 -6.92 8.34 15.81
N LEU A 178 -7.17 8.33 14.51
CA LEU A 178 -6.53 9.21 13.53
C LEU A 178 -7.59 9.75 12.57
N ARG A 179 -7.47 11.02 12.20
CA ARG A 179 -8.32 11.59 11.15
C ARG A 179 -7.66 11.41 9.79
N VAL A 180 -8.40 10.81 8.84
CA VAL A 180 -7.88 10.37 7.55
C VAL A 180 -8.72 10.88 6.37
N ASN A 181 -8.11 10.98 5.18
CA ASN A 181 -8.83 11.17 3.92
C ASN A 181 -9.43 9.84 3.43
N SER A 182 -10.32 9.88 2.41
CA SER A 182 -10.98 8.70 1.90
C SER A 182 -11.28 8.87 0.41
N LEU A 183 -10.59 8.09 -0.43
CA LEU A 183 -10.63 8.19 -1.90
C LEU A 183 -10.61 6.77 -2.50
N HIS A 184 -11.63 5.94 -2.20
CA HIS A 184 -11.67 4.56 -2.70
C HIS A 184 -13.09 4.05 -2.90
N HIS A 185 -13.29 3.24 -3.93
CA HIS A 185 -14.53 2.54 -4.25
C HIS A 185 -14.51 1.12 -3.68
N GLN A 186 -13.42 0.38 -3.92
CA GLN A 186 -13.25 -0.94 -3.32
C GLN A 186 -12.83 -0.82 -1.84
N GLY A 187 -13.22 -1.82 -1.03
CA GLY A 187 -12.84 -1.89 0.38
C GLY A 187 -12.76 -3.33 0.87
N VAL A 188 -12.12 -3.53 2.00
CA VAL A 188 -11.92 -4.87 2.55
C VAL A 188 -13.22 -5.43 3.10
N ARG A 189 -13.66 -6.60 2.56
CA ARG A 189 -14.76 -7.41 3.08
C ARG A 189 -14.27 -8.39 4.15
N GLU A 190 -13.22 -9.11 3.82
CA GLU A 190 -12.57 -10.10 4.69
C GLU A 190 -11.05 -9.91 4.62
N PRO A 191 -10.35 -9.73 5.75
CA PRO A 191 -8.93 -9.38 5.73
C PRO A 191 -8.02 -10.55 5.34
N GLY A 192 -8.53 -11.78 5.35
CA GLY A 192 -7.72 -12.99 5.21
C GLY A 192 -7.08 -13.44 6.54
N PRO A 193 -6.76 -14.75 6.66
CA PRO A 193 -6.36 -15.35 7.94
C PRO A 193 -4.99 -14.89 8.46
N GLN A 194 -4.10 -14.48 7.57
CA GLN A 194 -2.74 -14.04 7.92
C GLN A 194 -2.69 -12.58 8.39
N LEU A 195 -3.75 -11.82 8.19
CA LEU A 195 -3.77 -10.39 8.50
C LEU A 195 -4.42 -10.11 9.85
N ARG A 196 -3.95 -9.06 10.48
CA ARG A 196 -4.54 -8.41 11.65
C ARG A 196 -5.19 -7.11 11.19
N VAL A 197 -6.36 -6.83 11.67
CA VAL A 197 -6.98 -5.50 11.53
C VAL A 197 -6.28 -4.54 12.47
N GLU A 198 -5.87 -3.39 11.95
CA GLU A 198 -5.17 -2.33 12.68
C GLU A 198 -6.04 -1.10 12.92
N ALA A 199 -7.00 -0.83 12.02
CA ALA A 199 -7.95 0.29 12.18
C ALA A 199 -9.27 0.05 11.45
N ARG A 200 -10.33 0.74 11.94
CA ARG A 200 -11.66 0.73 11.35
C ARG A 200 -12.24 2.15 11.25
N ALA A 201 -13.00 2.39 10.19
CA ALA A 201 -13.87 3.55 10.05
C ALA A 201 -15.07 3.49 11.02
N PRO A 202 -15.79 4.60 11.25
CA PRO A 202 -16.95 4.62 12.17
C PRO A 202 -18.09 3.69 11.77
N ASP A 203 -18.23 3.36 10.50
CA ASP A 203 -19.22 2.42 9.95
C ASP A 203 -18.76 0.96 9.97
N GLY A 204 -17.56 0.70 10.50
CA GLY A 204 -16.97 -0.62 10.69
C GLY A 204 -16.09 -1.11 9.53
N LEU A 205 -15.95 -0.36 8.43
CA LEU A 205 -15.07 -0.73 7.32
C LEU A 205 -13.63 -0.84 7.82
N ILE A 206 -12.92 -1.87 7.33
CA ILE A 206 -11.50 -2.07 7.66
C ILE A 206 -10.67 -1.05 6.87
N GLU A 207 -9.89 -0.25 7.60
CA GLU A 207 -9.11 0.85 7.06
C GLU A 207 -7.59 0.66 7.18
N ALA A 208 -7.14 -0.30 8.00
CA ALA A 208 -5.74 -0.69 8.05
C ALA A 208 -5.58 -2.15 8.45
N VAL A 209 -4.54 -2.79 7.91
CA VAL A 209 -4.16 -4.18 8.22
C VAL A 209 -2.65 -4.32 8.34
N SER A 210 -2.21 -5.32 9.11
CA SER A 210 -0.81 -5.76 9.14
C SER A 210 -0.71 -7.27 8.97
N LEU A 211 0.42 -7.76 8.44
CA LEU A 211 0.70 -9.18 8.33
C LEU A 211 1.21 -9.70 9.67
N ARG A 212 0.56 -10.75 10.20
CA ARG A 212 0.97 -11.41 11.45
C ARG A 212 2.36 -12.00 11.33
N HIS A 213 3.14 -11.94 12.40
CA HIS A 213 4.48 -12.54 12.46
C HIS A 213 5.47 -12.03 11.40
N HIS A 214 5.23 -10.83 10.86
CA HIS A 214 6.13 -10.16 9.94
C HIS A 214 6.77 -8.94 10.62
N PRO A 215 8.08 -8.66 10.39
CA PRO A 215 8.77 -7.54 11.05
C PRO A 215 8.14 -6.17 10.77
N PHE A 216 7.67 -5.96 9.53
CA PHE A 216 6.93 -4.78 9.12
C PHE A 216 6.19 -5.06 7.81
N ALA A 217 4.91 -5.33 7.86
CA ALA A 217 4.02 -5.32 6.71
C ALA A 217 2.72 -4.67 7.15
N LEU A 218 2.61 -3.38 6.89
CA LEU A 218 1.47 -2.52 7.23
C LEU A 218 0.84 -1.99 5.97
N ALA A 219 -0.49 -1.92 5.94
CA ALA A 219 -1.20 -1.28 4.85
C ALA A 219 -2.39 -0.49 5.36
N VAL A 220 -2.65 0.65 4.71
CA VAL A 220 -3.71 1.60 5.07
C VAL A 220 -4.57 1.93 3.85
N GLN A 221 -5.87 2.15 4.06
CA GLN A 221 -6.82 2.44 2.98
C GLN A 221 -6.78 3.92 2.58
N TRP A 222 -6.45 4.82 3.52
CA TRP A 222 -6.28 6.24 3.25
C TRP A 222 -4.96 6.56 2.55
N HIS A 223 -4.73 7.84 2.23
CA HIS A 223 -3.57 8.35 1.50
C HIS A 223 -2.65 9.19 2.38
N PRO A 224 -1.73 8.59 3.17
CA PRO A 224 -0.78 9.32 4.01
C PRO A 224 0.34 10.00 3.19
N GLU A 225 0.50 9.64 1.92
CA GLU A 225 1.47 10.24 1.00
C GLU A 225 1.04 11.62 0.49
N TRP A 226 -0.23 12.00 0.70
CA TRP A 226 -0.70 13.34 0.37
C TRP A 226 -0.22 14.33 1.42
N GLN A 227 0.69 15.24 1.03
CA GLN A 227 1.32 16.21 1.92
C GLN A 227 1.84 15.55 3.22
N PRO A 228 2.78 14.60 3.15
CA PRO A 228 3.15 13.73 4.27
C PRO A 228 3.72 14.50 5.46
N GLU A 229 4.25 15.73 5.24
CA GLU A 229 4.76 16.60 6.29
C GLU A 229 3.65 17.30 7.09
N SER A 230 2.42 17.32 6.58
CA SER A 230 1.31 18.08 7.19
C SER A 230 0.72 17.42 8.44
N THR A 231 0.95 16.11 8.64
CA THR A 231 0.42 15.36 9.79
C THR A 231 1.46 14.46 10.44
N ALA A 232 1.47 14.45 11.78
CA ALA A 232 2.34 13.56 12.55
C ALA A 232 2.08 12.08 12.23
N GLY A 233 0.83 11.71 11.97
CA GLY A 233 0.46 10.34 11.60
C GLY A 233 1.11 9.89 10.28
N SER A 234 1.07 10.71 9.22
CA SER A 234 1.74 10.40 7.95
C SER A 234 3.25 10.29 8.11
N GLN A 235 3.86 11.22 8.87
CA GLN A 235 5.29 11.17 9.16
C GLN A 235 5.68 9.89 9.90
N ALA A 236 4.90 9.48 10.91
CA ALA A 236 5.13 8.26 11.68
C ALA A 236 5.08 7.00 10.80
N LEU A 237 4.11 6.91 9.88
CA LEU A 237 3.97 5.77 8.97
C LEU A 237 5.18 5.63 8.05
N PHE A 238 5.56 6.69 7.34
CA PHE A 238 6.72 6.64 6.44
C PHE A 238 8.04 6.47 7.18
N SER A 239 8.22 7.14 8.33
CA SER A 239 9.40 6.96 9.18
C SER A 239 9.51 5.51 9.67
N GLY A 240 8.41 4.93 10.16
CA GLY A 240 8.38 3.54 10.61
C GLY A 240 8.74 2.55 9.51
N PHE A 241 8.21 2.74 8.30
CA PHE A 241 8.53 1.94 7.14
C PHE A 241 10.02 2.04 6.76
N ILE A 242 10.56 3.25 6.63
CA ILE A 242 11.97 3.46 6.28
C ILE A 242 12.91 2.91 7.37
N GLN A 243 12.57 3.07 8.65
CA GLN A 243 13.35 2.46 9.74
C GLN A 243 13.33 0.92 9.67
N ALA A 244 12.22 0.31 9.30
CA ALA A 244 12.16 -1.13 9.07
C ALA A 244 13.04 -1.55 7.88
N ALA A 245 13.02 -0.79 6.78
CA ALA A 245 13.86 -1.04 5.61
C ALA A 245 15.36 -0.90 5.93
N ILE A 246 15.75 0.08 6.75
CA ILE A 246 17.14 0.21 7.24
C ILE A 246 17.56 -1.02 8.05
N ARG A 247 16.70 -1.52 8.94
CA ARG A 247 16.99 -2.74 9.72
C ARG A 247 17.15 -3.96 8.81
N TYR A 248 16.29 -4.11 7.83
CA TYR A 248 16.35 -5.19 6.85
C TYR A 248 17.64 -5.12 6.01
N HIS A 249 18.00 -3.92 5.54
CA HIS A 249 19.24 -3.68 4.82
C HIS A 249 20.50 -4.12 5.61
N ARG A 250 20.56 -3.75 6.89
CA ARG A 250 21.68 -4.15 7.77
C ARG A 250 21.73 -5.65 8.00
N GLY A 251 20.56 -6.31 8.18
CA GLY A 251 20.49 -7.76 8.31
C GLY A 251 21.05 -8.50 7.10
N LYS A 252 20.82 -8.01 5.87
CA LYS A 252 21.42 -8.59 4.64
C LYS A 252 22.94 -8.43 4.58
N ALA A 253 23.50 -7.42 5.20
CA ALA A 253 24.96 -7.18 5.19
C ALA A 253 25.71 -8.09 6.18
N ASP A 254 25.00 -8.68 7.15
CA ASP A 254 25.56 -9.57 8.18
C ASP A 254 25.48 -11.06 7.79
N GLU A 255 24.80 -11.42 6.68
CA GLU A 255 24.70 -12.76 6.09
C GLU A 255 25.75 -12.96 4.98
#